data_9fea1a511454a2a92af4ba8081c0988e
#
_entry.id   9fea1a511454a2a92af4ba8081c0988e
#
_cell.length_a   1.000
_cell.length_b   1.000
_cell.length_c   1.000
_cell.angle_alpha   90.00
_cell.angle_beta   90.00
_cell.angle_gamma   90.00
#
_symmetry.space_group_name_H-M   'P 1'
#
loop_
_entity.id
_entity.type
_entity.pdbx_description
1 polymer ?
#
loop_
_entity_poly.entity_id
_entity_poly.type
_entity_poly.pdbx_seq_one_letter_code
_entity_poly.pdbx_strand_id
1 'polypeptide(L)'
;DLDQLVMLEQETFPEAEAASRESIERRLKAHRETFWVLKKDGRIIAGINGITTNEKDLSDAMYTGEDFYDKKGRWLMIFGVSTLPDYRHNGYAAKIMHEVLQETVKCKLDGVVLTCKENMIPFYEQFGFVDEGVSESEHGGVVWHQMRIRRRDIKRDYKQDVIDCIVIVVVAAVLAFLLGRFVILNCNVPTGSMLETIQLGDNIIGSRLTYKFSDPERGDIAIFKWPDDESQVYIKRIIGLPGETVEIIDGKVYINGSDTPLKEDYLSDEARTDVRSFGPYQVPEDCYFMLGDNRAVSKDSRYWHN
;
A
#
# COMPACT_ATOMS: atom_id res chain seq x y z
N ASP A 1 -26.64 -13.23 6.39
CA ASP A 1 -27.74 -13.44 7.34
C ASP A 1 -29.04 -13.70 6.56
N LEU A 2 -29.31 -15.00 6.26
CA LEU A 2 -30.39 -15.41 5.38
C LEU A 2 -31.77 -14.96 5.94
N ASP A 3 -31.99 -15.13 7.25
CA ASP A 3 -33.30 -14.83 7.84
C ASP A 3 -33.65 -13.34 7.72
N GLN A 4 -32.67 -12.46 7.88
CA GLN A 4 -32.91 -11.02 7.68
C GLN A 4 -33.15 -10.65 6.22
N LEU A 5 -32.51 -11.33 5.25
CA LEU A 5 -32.78 -11.11 3.83
C LEU A 5 -34.18 -11.57 3.44
N VAL A 6 -34.60 -12.74 3.93
CA VAL A 6 -35.97 -13.26 3.70
C VAL A 6 -37.01 -12.31 4.29
N MET A 7 -36.79 -11.83 5.52
CA MET A 7 -37.67 -10.86 6.15
C MET A 7 -37.75 -9.54 5.37
N LEU A 8 -36.59 -9.01 4.93
CA LEU A 8 -36.54 -7.81 4.10
C LEU A 8 -37.35 -7.96 2.82
N GLU A 9 -37.22 -9.10 2.15
CA GLU A 9 -37.98 -9.42 0.91
C GLU A 9 -39.46 -9.45 1.16
N GLN A 10 -39.91 -10.25 2.17
CA GLN A 10 -41.31 -10.43 2.51
C GLN A 10 -42.03 -9.15 2.99
N GLU A 11 -41.32 -8.29 3.73
CA GLU A 11 -41.86 -7.00 4.19
C GLU A 11 -41.88 -5.93 3.09
N THR A 12 -41.11 -6.12 2.01
CA THR A 12 -40.95 -5.12 0.94
C THR A 12 -41.87 -5.36 -0.23
N PHE A 13 -42.04 -6.64 -0.66
CA PHE A 13 -42.76 -7.02 -1.85
C PHE A 13 -44.08 -7.75 -1.53
N PRO A 14 -45.11 -7.63 -2.39
CA PRO A 14 -46.28 -8.49 -2.34
C PRO A 14 -45.89 -9.98 -2.47
N GLU A 15 -46.64 -10.87 -1.87
CA GLU A 15 -46.39 -12.32 -1.86
C GLU A 15 -46.19 -12.92 -3.26
N ALA A 16 -46.90 -12.42 -4.27
CA ALA A 16 -46.77 -12.86 -5.67
C ALA A 16 -45.46 -12.41 -6.36
N GLU A 17 -44.78 -11.40 -5.81
CA GLU A 17 -43.55 -10.81 -6.37
C GLU A 17 -42.33 -11.18 -5.52
N ALA A 18 -42.51 -11.53 -4.24
CA ALA A 18 -41.42 -11.79 -3.32
C ALA A 18 -40.68 -13.10 -3.67
N ALA A 19 -39.37 -13.07 -3.64
CA ALA A 19 -38.54 -14.27 -3.79
C ALA A 19 -38.75 -15.21 -2.58
N SER A 20 -38.88 -16.53 -2.85
CA SER A 20 -38.96 -17.52 -1.78
C SER A 20 -37.66 -17.64 -0.99
N ARG A 21 -37.76 -18.15 0.25
CA ARG A 21 -36.58 -18.43 1.09
C ARG A 21 -35.57 -19.30 0.37
N GLU A 22 -36.01 -20.35 -0.31
CA GLU A 22 -35.18 -21.29 -1.05
C GLU A 22 -34.44 -20.58 -2.21
N SER A 23 -35.14 -19.66 -2.88
CA SER A 23 -34.54 -18.86 -3.97
C SER A 23 -33.44 -17.93 -3.45
N ILE A 24 -33.69 -17.21 -2.33
CA ILE A 24 -32.72 -16.33 -1.70
C ILE A 24 -31.50 -17.12 -1.21
N GLU A 25 -31.74 -18.27 -0.55
CA GLU A 25 -30.66 -19.14 -0.05
C GLU A 25 -29.80 -19.68 -1.19
N ARG A 26 -30.42 -20.15 -2.28
CA ARG A 26 -29.72 -20.64 -3.47
C ARG A 26 -28.83 -19.54 -4.08
N ARG A 27 -29.41 -18.36 -4.32
CA ARG A 27 -28.67 -17.20 -4.86
C ARG A 27 -27.50 -16.79 -3.94
N LEU A 28 -27.73 -16.73 -2.65
CA LEU A 28 -26.72 -16.36 -1.66
C LEU A 28 -25.55 -17.36 -1.60
N LYS A 29 -25.82 -18.66 -1.84
CA LYS A 29 -24.78 -19.70 -1.95
C LYS A 29 -23.99 -19.61 -3.26
N ALA A 30 -24.70 -19.33 -4.37
CA ALA A 30 -24.09 -19.31 -5.70
C ALA A 30 -23.30 -18.04 -6.00
N HIS A 31 -23.79 -16.86 -5.56
CA HIS A 31 -23.23 -15.56 -5.94
C HIS A 31 -23.45 -14.50 -4.86
N ARG A 32 -22.89 -14.72 -3.67
CA ARG A 32 -23.00 -13.83 -2.52
C ARG A 32 -22.51 -12.40 -2.80
N GLU A 33 -21.56 -12.23 -3.70
CA GLU A 33 -20.95 -10.97 -4.11
C GLU A 33 -21.93 -10.01 -4.80
N THR A 34 -23.08 -10.49 -5.28
CA THR A 34 -24.12 -9.67 -5.91
C THR A 34 -25.28 -9.36 -4.97
N PHE A 35 -25.01 -9.41 -3.65
CA PHE A 35 -25.92 -8.96 -2.60
C PHE A 35 -25.32 -7.76 -1.88
N TRP A 36 -25.91 -6.60 -2.08
CA TRP A 36 -25.58 -5.37 -1.36
C TRP A 36 -26.60 -5.13 -0.28
N VAL A 37 -26.17 -4.91 0.95
CA VAL A 37 -27.07 -4.69 2.09
C VAL A 37 -26.64 -3.48 2.90
N LEU A 38 -27.61 -2.71 3.40
CA LEU A 38 -27.40 -1.64 4.37
C LEU A 38 -27.94 -2.11 5.72
N LYS A 39 -27.05 -2.07 6.72
CA LYS A 39 -27.40 -2.40 8.11
C LYS A 39 -27.46 -1.13 8.95
N LYS A 40 -28.45 -1.08 9.85
CA LYS A 40 -28.54 -0.11 10.91
C LYS A 40 -28.85 -0.85 12.21
N ASP A 41 -28.09 -0.59 13.27
CA ASP A 41 -28.22 -1.24 14.59
C ASP A 41 -28.25 -2.78 14.51
N GLY A 42 -27.42 -3.36 13.63
CA GLY A 42 -27.33 -4.81 13.42
C GLY A 42 -28.44 -5.44 12.55
N ARG A 43 -29.47 -4.67 12.17
CA ARG A 43 -30.57 -5.09 11.30
C ARG A 43 -30.35 -4.70 9.85
N ILE A 44 -30.63 -5.59 8.89
CA ILE A 44 -30.68 -5.25 7.46
C ILE A 44 -31.95 -4.45 7.21
N ILE A 45 -31.80 -3.21 6.75
CA ILE A 45 -32.92 -2.28 6.51
C ILE A 45 -33.19 -2.00 5.03
N ALA A 46 -32.21 -2.27 4.18
CA ALA A 46 -32.36 -2.17 2.74
C ALA A 46 -31.36 -3.09 2.03
N GLY A 47 -31.65 -3.49 0.81
CA GLY A 47 -30.79 -4.36 0.02
C GLY A 47 -31.09 -4.29 -1.48
N ILE A 48 -30.08 -4.70 -2.25
CA ILE A 48 -30.17 -4.94 -3.69
C ILE A 48 -29.57 -6.32 -3.93
N ASN A 49 -30.20 -7.14 -4.77
CA ASN A 49 -29.66 -8.41 -5.19
C ASN A 49 -29.83 -8.60 -6.70
N GLY A 50 -28.94 -9.40 -7.29
CA GLY A 50 -28.94 -9.66 -8.72
C GLY A 50 -27.93 -10.72 -9.13
N ILE A 51 -27.63 -10.81 -10.42
CA ILE A 51 -26.58 -11.67 -10.98
C ILE A 51 -25.75 -10.91 -12.02
N THR A 52 -24.52 -11.34 -12.22
CA THR A 52 -23.75 -10.98 -13.41
C THR A 52 -23.96 -12.03 -14.49
N THR A 53 -24.12 -11.59 -15.75
CA THR A 53 -24.41 -12.45 -16.91
C THR A 53 -23.90 -11.80 -18.20
N ASN A 54 -23.84 -12.58 -19.28
CA ASN A 54 -23.58 -12.07 -20.62
C ASN A 54 -24.86 -11.75 -21.40
N GLU A 55 -26.03 -12.09 -20.86
CA GLU A 55 -27.31 -11.69 -21.43
C GLU A 55 -27.47 -10.16 -21.35
N LYS A 56 -28.21 -9.62 -22.34
CA LYS A 56 -28.42 -8.16 -22.42
C LYS A 56 -29.72 -7.71 -21.78
N ASP A 57 -30.71 -8.58 -21.72
CA ASP A 57 -32.06 -8.29 -21.24
C ASP A 57 -32.41 -9.21 -20.06
N LEU A 58 -33.19 -8.69 -19.13
CA LEU A 58 -33.63 -9.43 -17.97
C LEU A 58 -34.85 -10.25 -18.34
N SER A 59 -34.80 -11.56 -18.07
CA SER A 59 -35.92 -12.49 -18.33
C SER A 59 -36.38 -13.18 -17.04
N ASP A 60 -37.62 -13.63 -17.02
CA ASP A 60 -38.23 -14.33 -15.86
C ASP A 60 -37.49 -15.63 -15.52
N ALA A 61 -36.89 -16.29 -16.51
CA ALA A 61 -36.07 -17.49 -16.31
C ALA A 61 -34.86 -17.25 -15.39
N MET A 62 -34.34 -16.03 -15.35
CA MET A 62 -33.19 -15.66 -14.48
C MET A 62 -33.55 -15.65 -12.99
N TYR A 63 -34.80 -15.44 -12.65
CA TYR A 63 -35.25 -15.48 -11.24
C TYR A 63 -35.22 -16.89 -10.65
N THR A 64 -35.34 -17.92 -11.48
CA THR A 64 -35.48 -19.31 -11.06
C THR A 64 -34.32 -20.21 -11.45
N GLY A 65 -33.50 -19.83 -12.46
CA GLY A 65 -32.39 -20.61 -13.02
C GLY A 65 -31.02 -20.19 -12.49
N GLU A 66 -30.16 -21.18 -12.26
CA GLU A 66 -28.74 -20.94 -11.93
C GLU A 66 -27.86 -20.75 -13.19
N ASP A 67 -28.34 -21.17 -14.33
CA ASP A 67 -27.57 -21.25 -15.59
C ASP A 67 -27.23 -19.88 -16.20
N PHE A 68 -27.83 -18.81 -15.70
CA PHE A 68 -27.58 -17.44 -16.19
C PHE A 68 -26.47 -16.71 -15.45
N TYR A 69 -26.05 -17.17 -14.27
CA TYR A 69 -24.99 -16.54 -13.53
C TYR A 69 -23.63 -16.85 -14.16
N ASP A 70 -22.91 -15.80 -14.52
CA ASP A 70 -21.52 -15.89 -14.95
C ASP A 70 -20.69 -14.86 -14.15
N LYS A 71 -19.73 -15.36 -13.35
CA LYS A 71 -18.82 -14.50 -12.57
C LYS A 71 -18.03 -13.51 -13.45
N LYS A 72 -17.84 -13.81 -14.73
CA LYS A 72 -17.21 -12.95 -15.74
C LYS A 72 -18.24 -12.26 -16.64
N GLY A 73 -19.50 -12.35 -16.29
CA GLY A 73 -20.60 -11.71 -16.99
C GLY A 73 -20.39 -10.20 -17.11
N ARG A 74 -20.84 -9.65 -18.20
CA ARG A 74 -20.61 -8.24 -18.55
C ARG A 74 -21.71 -7.30 -18.09
N TRP A 75 -22.89 -7.82 -17.77
CA TRP A 75 -24.04 -7.07 -17.32
C TRP A 75 -24.47 -7.49 -15.92
N LEU A 76 -24.88 -6.53 -15.10
CA LEU A 76 -25.51 -6.79 -13.82
C LEU A 76 -27.03 -6.72 -14.01
N MET A 77 -27.72 -7.84 -13.77
CA MET A 77 -29.18 -7.92 -13.72
C MET A 77 -29.63 -7.81 -12.28
N ILE A 78 -30.35 -6.75 -11.93
CA ILE A 78 -30.89 -6.54 -10.58
C ILE A 78 -32.27 -7.18 -10.50
N PHE A 79 -32.44 -8.09 -9.54
CA PHE A 79 -33.71 -8.80 -9.30
C PHE A 79 -34.62 -8.09 -8.30
N GLY A 80 -34.05 -7.38 -7.34
CA GLY A 80 -34.84 -6.68 -6.33
C GLY A 80 -34.07 -5.52 -5.70
N VAL A 81 -34.80 -4.45 -5.43
CA VAL A 81 -34.38 -3.29 -4.66
C VAL A 81 -35.34 -3.14 -3.49
N SER A 82 -34.88 -3.50 -2.30
CA SER A 82 -35.71 -3.66 -1.11
C SER A 82 -35.37 -2.60 -0.07
N THR A 83 -36.40 -2.05 0.59
CA THR A 83 -36.26 -1.22 1.79
C THR A 83 -37.44 -1.46 2.72
N LEU A 84 -37.14 -1.77 3.98
CA LEU A 84 -38.17 -1.98 5.00
C LEU A 84 -39.13 -0.79 5.05
N PRO A 85 -40.45 -1.00 5.22
CA PRO A 85 -41.46 0.07 5.20
C PRO A 85 -41.10 1.27 6.09
N ASP A 86 -40.70 1.02 7.34
CA ASP A 86 -40.35 2.05 8.33
C ASP A 86 -39.12 2.88 7.95
N TYR A 87 -38.35 2.41 6.98
CA TYR A 87 -37.11 3.07 6.53
C TYR A 87 -37.22 3.67 5.12
N ARG A 88 -38.40 3.58 4.50
CA ARG A 88 -38.66 4.23 3.19
C ARG A 88 -38.55 5.76 3.29
N HIS A 89 -38.40 6.40 2.17
CA HIS A 89 -38.27 7.87 2.02
C HIS A 89 -37.10 8.52 2.77
N ASN A 90 -36.15 7.73 3.27
CA ASN A 90 -34.92 8.19 3.92
C ASN A 90 -33.67 8.10 3.03
N GLY A 91 -33.84 7.83 1.74
CA GLY A 91 -32.73 7.75 0.79
C GLY A 91 -31.88 6.47 0.83
N TYR A 92 -32.24 5.46 1.62
CA TYR A 92 -31.42 4.25 1.76
C TYR A 92 -31.34 3.43 0.48
N ALA A 93 -32.43 3.28 -0.28
CA ALA A 93 -32.41 2.63 -1.59
C ALA A 93 -31.49 3.37 -2.57
N ALA A 94 -31.56 4.71 -2.58
CA ALA A 94 -30.70 5.53 -3.41
C ALA A 94 -29.22 5.39 -3.05
N LYS A 95 -28.91 5.31 -1.75
CA LYS A 95 -27.55 5.09 -1.26
C LYS A 95 -26.97 3.77 -1.75
N ILE A 96 -27.70 2.65 -1.60
CA ILE A 96 -27.24 1.35 -2.07
C ILE A 96 -27.14 1.33 -3.61
N MET A 97 -28.11 1.90 -4.31
CA MET A 97 -28.07 1.98 -5.78
C MET A 97 -26.80 2.71 -6.26
N HIS A 98 -26.43 3.81 -5.60
CA HIS A 98 -25.19 4.52 -5.90
C HIS A 98 -23.97 3.60 -5.74
N GLU A 99 -23.86 2.85 -4.64
CA GLU A 99 -22.75 1.90 -4.41
C GLU A 99 -22.70 0.81 -5.49
N VAL A 100 -23.86 0.23 -5.85
CA VAL A 100 -23.96 -0.78 -6.92
C VAL A 100 -23.45 -0.22 -8.25
N LEU A 101 -23.82 1.02 -8.59
CA LEU A 101 -23.37 1.67 -9.80
C LEU A 101 -21.86 1.95 -9.79
N GLN A 102 -21.29 2.40 -8.65
CA GLN A 102 -19.83 2.56 -8.52
C GLN A 102 -19.10 1.22 -8.65
N GLU A 103 -19.64 0.15 -8.05
CA GLU A 103 -19.07 -1.20 -8.19
C GLU A 103 -19.11 -1.69 -9.64
N THR A 104 -20.21 -1.41 -10.35
CA THR A 104 -20.34 -1.70 -11.79
C THR A 104 -19.21 -1.05 -12.61
N VAL A 105 -18.83 0.18 -12.27
CA VAL A 105 -17.72 0.89 -12.91
C VAL A 105 -16.37 0.26 -12.55
N LYS A 106 -16.14 -0.06 -11.27
CA LYS A 106 -14.90 -0.70 -10.77
C LYS A 106 -14.68 -2.07 -11.42
N CYS A 107 -15.73 -2.89 -11.47
CA CYS A 107 -15.69 -4.22 -12.08
C CYS A 107 -15.67 -4.18 -13.61
N LYS A 108 -15.74 -3.00 -14.22
CA LYS A 108 -15.73 -2.78 -15.68
C LYS A 108 -16.88 -3.51 -16.40
N LEU A 109 -18.04 -3.70 -15.74
CA LEU A 109 -19.22 -4.25 -16.38
C LEU A 109 -19.72 -3.28 -17.49
N ASP A 110 -20.49 -3.76 -18.42
CA ASP A 110 -21.05 -2.95 -19.51
C ASP A 110 -22.18 -2.04 -19.03
N GLY A 111 -22.89 -2.45 -17.97
CA GLY A 111 -23.94 -1.68 -17.36
C GLY A 111 -24.82 -2.51 -16.41
N VAL A 112 -25.95 -1.92 -16.04
CA VAL A 112 -26.95 -2.51 -15.15
C VAL A 112 -28.31 -2.52 -15.84
N VAL A 113 -29.06 -3.60 -15.67
CA VAL A 113 -30.43 -3.75 -16.13
C VAL A 113 -31.31 -4.17 -14.95
N LEU A 114 -32.51 -3.65 -14.91
CA LEU A 114 -33.56 -4.04 -13.97
C LEU A 114 -34.95 -3.88 -14.60
N THR A 115 -35.94 -4.45 -13.97
CA THR A 115 -37.34 -4.14 -14.30
C THR A 115 -38.00 -3.41 -13.14
N CYS A 116 -38.89 -2.49 -13.42
CA CYS A 116 -39.66 -1.76 -12.43
C CYS A 116 -41.10 -1.48 -12.87
N LYS A 117 -41.95 -1.17 -11.91
CA LYS A 117 -43.31 -0.68 -12.18
C LYS A 117 -43.24 0.77 -12.72
N GLU A 118 -44.23 1.16 -13.53
CA GLU A 118 -44.28 2.48 -14.15
C GLU A 118 -44.07 3.64 -13.16
N ASN A 119 -44.68 3.58 -11.98
CA ASN A 119 -44.56 4.58 -10.94
C ASN A 119 -43.14 4.70 -10.32
N MET A 120 -42.24 3.73 -10.59
CA MET A 120 -40.86 3.73 -10.13
C MET A 120 -39.87 4.23 -11.17
N ILE A 121 -40.28 4.43 -12.42
CA ILE A 121 -39.40 4.96 -13.49
C ILE A 121 -38.67 6.22 -13.06
N PRO A 122 -39.33 7.26 -12.49
CA PRO A 122 -38.64 8.49 -12.09
C PRO A 122 -37.57 8.27 -11.00
N PHE A 123 -37.75 7.24 -10.15
CA PHE A 123 -36.75 6.89 -9.15
C PHE A 123 -35.46 6.35 -9.80
N TYR A 124 -35.55 5.57 -10.87
CA TYR A 124 -34.37 5.03 -11.55
C TYR A 124 -33.74 6.05 -12.53
N GLU A 125 -34.56 6.89 -13.17
CA GLU A 125 -34.07 7.95 -14.07
C GLU A 125 -33.11 8.94 -13.37
N GLN A 126 -33.32 9.23 -12.06
CA GLN A 126 -32.40 10.10 -11.31
C GLN A 126 -30.95 9.59 -11.27
N PHE A 127 -30.73 8.30 -11.45
CA PHE A 127 -29.40 7.68 -11.54
C PHE A 127 -28.86 7.60 -12.96
N GLY A 128 -29.69 7.93 -13.95
CA GLY A 128 -29.34 7.88 -15.37
C GLY A 128 -29.80 6.59 -16.07
N PHE A 129 -30.66 5.81 -15.45
CA PHE A 129 -31.32 4.72 -16.16
C PHE A 129 -32.25 5.27 -17.23
N VAL A 130 -32.33 4.56 -18.35
CA VAL A 130 -33.24 4.87 -19.47
C VAL A 130 -34.34 3.80 -19.46
N ASP A 131 -35.60 4.23 -19.57
CA ASP A 131 -36.73 3.34 -19.79
C ASP A 131 -36.71 2.84 -21.24
N GLU A 132 -36.60 1.53 -21.42
CA GLU A 132 -36.63 0.85 -22.72
C GLU A 132 -38.05 0.37 -23.10
N GLY A 133 -39.04 0.72 -22.28
CA GLY A 133 -40.45 0.34 -22.49
C GLY A 133 -40.87 -0.92 -21.73
N VAL A 134 -42.04 -1.39 -22.03
CA VAL A 134 -42.63 -2.58 -21.38
C VAL A 134 -41.79 -3.81 -21.69
N SER A 135 -41.39 -4.52 -20.64
CA SER A 135 -40.61 -5.77 -20.75
C SER A 135 -41.53 -6.95 -21.01
N GLU A 136 -40.93 -8.08 -21.45
CA GLU A 136 -41.62 -9.34 -21.65
C GLU A 136 -41.91 -10.09 -20.32
N SER A 137 -41.53 -9.53 -19.17
CA SER A 137 -41.70 -10.16 -17.86
C SER A 137 -43.16 -10.16 -17.45
N GLU A 138 -43.66 -11.33 -17.10
CA GLU A 138 -45.03 -11.56 -16.54
C GLU A 138 -44.97 -11.81 -15.02
N HIS A 139 -43.81 -11.60 -14.39
CA HIS A 139 -43.61 -11.89 -12.96
C HIS A 139 -44.64 -11.15 -12.08
N GLY A 140 -45.29 -11.90 -11.19
CA GLY A 140 -46.32 -11.36 -10.30
C GLY A 140 -47.60 -10.85 -10.99
N GLY A 141 -47.78 -11.07 -12.30
CA GLY A 141 -48.97 -10.69 -13.05
C GLY A 141 -49.13 -9.17 -13.23
N VAL A 142 -48.04 -8.39 -13.19
CA VAL A 142 -48.04 -6.94 -13.35
C VAL A 142 -47.19 -6.52 -14.53
N VAL A 143 -47.43 -5.30 -15.04
CA VAL A 143 -46.61 -4.73 -16.14
C VAL A 143 -45.30 -4.21 -15.59
N TRP A 144 -44.21 -4.65 -16.19
CA TRP A 144 -42.86 -4.24 -15.88
C TRP A 144 -42.24 -3.43 -17.01
N HIS A 145 -41.50 -2.36 -16.70
CA HIS A 145 -40.68 -1.61 -17.62
C HIS A 145 -39.21 -2.01 -17.46
N GLN A 146 -38.49 -2.24 -18.56
CA GLN A 146 -37.06 -2.49 -18.53
C GLN A 146 -36.29 -1.19 -18.44
N MET A 147 -35.46 -1.09 -17.43
CA MET A 147 -34.59 0.05 -17.20
C MET A 147 -33.15 -0.35 -17.41
N ARG A 148 -32.39 0.45 -18.16
CA ARG A 148 -30.97 0.17 -18.42
C ARG A 148 -30.12 1.40 -18.18
N ILE A 149 -28.93 1.20 -17.57
CA ILE A 149 -27.88 2.18 -17.57
C ILE A 149 -26.59 1.54 -18.09
N ARG A 150 -25.91 2.22 -19.00
CA ARG A 150 -24.60 1.76 -19.50
C ARG A 150 -23.49 2.35 -18.64
N ARG A 151 -22.39 1.60 -18.45
CA ARG A 151 -21.25 2.04 -17.63
C ARG A 151 -20.75 3.45 -17.98
N ARG A 152 -20.73 3.82 -19.27
CA ARG A 152 -20.27 5.14 -19.72
C ARG A 152 -21.16 6.30 -19.23
N ASP A 153 -22.44 6.01 -18.91
CA ASP A 153 -23.44 6.98 -18.50
C ASP A 153 -23.53 7.08 -16.96
N ILE A 154 -22.85 6.18 -16.22
CA ILE A 154 -22.77 6.20 -14.76
C ILE A 154 -21.83 7.33 -14.33
N LYS A 155 -22.36 8.26 -13.53
CA LYS A 155 -21.57 9.34 -12.92
C LYS A 155 -20.61 8.76 -11.88
N ARG A 156 -19.30 8.96 -12.09
CA ARG A 156 -18.28 8.53 -11.12
C ARG A 156 -18.23 9.47 -9.93
N ASP A 157 -18.19 8.91 -8.74
CA ASP A 157 -17.85 9.68 -7.54
C ASP A 157 -16.32 9.66 -7.35
N TYR A 158 -15.68 10.75 -7.78
CA TYR A 158 -14.22 10.91 -7.65
C TYR A 158 -13.76 11.34 -6.25
N LYS A 159 -14.68 11.65 -5.33
CA LYS A 159 -14.29 12.17 -4.01
C LYS A 159 -13.48 11.18 -3.23
N GLN A 160 -13.91 9.91 -3.22
CA GLN A 160 -13.18 8.84 -2.52
C GLN A 160 -11.83 8.58 -3.18
N ASP A 161 -11.77 8.52 -4.50
CA ASP A 161 -10.51 8.32 -5.25
C ASP A 161 -9.49 9.44 -4.93
N VAL A 162 -9.96 10.69 -4.83
CA VAL A 162 -9.11 11.84 -4.47
C VAL A 162 -8.62 11.72 -3.02
N ILE A 163 -9.49 11.34 -2.08
CA ILE A 163 -9.11 11.14 -0.68
C ILE A 163 -8.05 10.03 -0.58
N ASP A 164 -8.28 8.90 -1.25
CA ASP A 164 -7.35 7.77 -1.25
C ASP A 164 -5.98 8.17 -1.83
N CYS A 165 -5.96 8.93 -2.92
CA CYS A 165 -4.72 9.48 -3.48
C CYS A 165 -3.99 10.40 -2.49
N ILE A 166 -4.70 11.30 -1.81
CA ILE A 166 -4.11 12.19 -0.80
C ILE A 166 -3.52 11.38 0.35
N VAL A 167 -4.24 10.37 0.86
CA VAL A 167 -3.77 9.50 1.94
C VAL A 167 -2.49 8.77 1.53
N ILE A 168 -2.44 8.19 0.32
CA ILE A 168 -1.25 7.51 -0.19
C ILE A 168 -0.05 8.47 -0.25
N VAL A 169 -0.24 9.68 -0.77
CA VAL A 169 0.84 10.69 -0.86
C VAL A 169 1.33 11.10 0.53
N VAL A 170 0.42 11.33 1.47
CA VAL A 170 0.77 11.71 2.85
C VAL A 170 1.55 10.57 3.53
N VAL A 171 1.07 9.33 3.43
CA VAL A 171 1.74 8.16 4.02
C VAL A 171 3.13 7.98 3.40
N ALA A 172 3.28 8.09 2.09
CA ALA A 172 4.57 7.99 1.42
C ALA A 172 5.54 9.09 1.87
N ALA A 173 5.07 10.33 2.01
CA ALA A 173 5.88 11.45 2.49
C ALA A 173 6.34 11.25 3.94
N VAL A 174 5.46 10.78 4.83
CA VAL A 174 5.79 10.47 6.22
C VAL A 174 6.83 9.33 6.29
N LEU A 175 6.65 8.26 5.53
CA LEU A 175 7.60 7.14 5.48
C LEU A 175 8.97 7.60 4.95
N ALA A 176 9.01 8.39 3.88
CA ALA A 176 10.26 8.94 3.34
C ALA A 176 10.98 9.83 4.36
N PHE A 177 10.22 10.68 5.08
CA PHE A 177 10.77 11.51 6.16
C PHE A 177 11.35 10.65 7.30
N LEU A 178 10.62 9.64 7.77
CA LEU A 178 11.07 8.74 8.84
C LEU A 178 12.31 7.95 8.42
N LEU A 179 12.34 7.41 7.21
CA LEU A 179 13.51 6.71 6.67
C LEU A 179 14.73 7.63 6.61
N GLY A 180 14.59 8.82 6.05
CA GLY A 180 15.68 9.81 5.97
C GLY A 180 16.13 10.31 7.34
N ARG A 181 15.23 10.41 8.32
CA ARG A 181 15.57 10.93 9.66
C ARG A 181 16.21 9.88 10.56
N PHE A 182 15.75 8.61 10.49
CA PHE A 182 16.10 7.58 11.47
C PHE A 182 16.91 6.41 10.91
N VAL A 183 16.83 6.15 9.62
CA VAL A 183 17.44 4.95 9.01
C VAL A 183 18.60 5.31 8.10
N ILE A 184 18.42 6.29 7.23
CA ILE A 184 19.37 6.60 6.16
C ILE A 184 20.12 7.88 6.50
N LEU A 185 21.44 7.85 6.27
CA LEU A 185 22.31 9.01 6.27
C LEU A 185 22.81 9.23 4.84
N ASN A 186 22.50 10.36 4.25
CA ASN A 186 23.03 10.75 2.94
C ASN A 186 24.13 11.79 3.15
N CYS A 187 25.33 11.50 2.66
CA CYS A 187 26.51 12.36 2.78
C CYS A 187 27.19 12.55 1.43
N ASN A 188 27.54 13.79 1.12
CA ASN A 188 28.46 14.09 0.03
C ASN A 188 29.90 14.09 0.54
N VAL A 189 30.85 13.57 -0.23
CA VAL A 189 32.26 13.44 0.12
C VAL A 189 33.08 14.63 -0.42
N PRO A 190 33.39 15.61 0.43
CA PRO A 190 34.11 16.82 -0.01
C PRO A 190 35.63 16.65 -0.02
N THR A 191 36.19 15.56 0.51
CA THR A 191 37.66 15.39 0.68
C THR A 191 38.13 14.03 0.17
N GLY A 192 39.39 13.99 -0.28
CA GLY A 192 39.99 12.76 -0.82
C GLY A 192 40.64 11.85 0.23
N SER A 193 40.27 11.91 1.51
CA SER A 193 40.88 11.12 2.57
C SER A 193 40.63 9.62 2.49
N MET A 194 39.67 9.17 1.70
CA MET A 194 39.27 7.78 1.49
C MET A 194 39.51 7.32 0.03
N LEU A 195 40.26 8.09 -0.78
CA LEU A 195 40.67 7.65 -2.11
C LEU A 195 41.53 6.37 -1.97
N GLU A 196 41.40 5.38 -2.73
CA GLU A 196 40.61 5.06 -3.91
C GLU A 196 39.27 4.39 -3.59
N THR A 197 38.98 4.12 -2.31
CA THR A 197 37.77 3.42 -1.85
C THR A 197 36.53 4.28 -2.08
N ILE A 198 36.64 5.59 -1.82
CA ILE A 198 35.55 6.56 -1.98
C ILE A 198 36.10 7.77 -2.73
N GLN A 199 35.44 8.16 -3.81
CA GLN A 199 35.89 9.24 -4.66
C GLN A 199 35.42 10.61 -4.17
N LEU A 200 36.16 11.64 -4.55
CA LEU A 200 35.76 13.01 -4.30
C LEU A 200 34.44 13.33 -5.04
N GLY A 201 33.46 13.86 -4.32
CA GLY A 201 32.17 14.22 -4.88
C GLY A 201 31.12 13.08 -4.86
N ASP A 202 31.51 11.90 -4.40
CA ASP A 202 30.55 10.79 -4.23
C ASP A 202 29.42 11.14 -3.26
N ASN A 203 28.23 10.65 -3.56
CA ASN A 203 27.10 10.64 -2.64
C ASN A 203 26.99 9.25 -1.99
N ILE A 204 27.23 9.19 -0.70
CA ILE A 204 27.23 7.93 0.06
C ILE A 204 25.95 7.80 0.85
N ILE A 205 25.40 6.60 0.85
CA ILE A 205 24.27 6.22 1.70
C ILE A 205 24.80 5.39 2.86
N GLY A 206 24.75 5.94 4.06
CA GLY A 206 25.09 5.25 5.30
C GLY A 206 23.85 4.79 6.07
N SER A 207 24.01 3.76 6.89
CA SER A 207 22.98 3.29 7.82
C SER A 207 23.15 3.99 9.19
N ARG A 208 22.08 4.55 9.72
CA ARG A 208 22.02 5.06 11.11
C ARG A 208 21.73 3.97 12.13
N LEU A 209 21.33 2.79 11.67
CA LEU A 209 20.86 1.70 12.53
C LEU A 209 21.90 0.63 12.79
N THR A 210 22.89 0.45 11.93
CA THR A 210 23.87 -0.64 12.02
C THR A 210 24.48 -0.73 13.41
N TYR A 211 25.08 0.32 13.90
CA TYR A 211 25.74 0.34 15.21
C TYR A 211 24.81 0.55 16.41
N LYS A 212 23.49 0.41 16.21
CA LYS A 212 22.51 0.24 17.31
C LYS A 212 22.22 -1.23 17.62
N PHE A 213 22.55 -2.12 16.69
CA PHE A 213 22.25 -3.54 16.76
C PHE A 213 23.50 -4.45 16.66
N SER A 214 24.64 -3.88 16.27
CA SER A 214 25.94 -4.58 16.21
C SER A 214 27.05 -3.62 16.63
N ASP A 215 28.11 -4.14 17.20
CA ASP A 215 29.32 -3.37 17.47
C ASP A 215 30.11 -3.13 16.19
N PRO A 216 30.80 -1.97 16.07
CA PRO A 216 31.69 -1.71 14.95
C PRO A 216 32.85 -2.72 14.88
N GLU A 217 33.13 -3.21 13.68
CA GLU A 217 34.20 -4.18 13.44
C GLU A 217 35.42 -3.52 12.75
N ARG A 218 36.59 -4.15 12.92
CA ARG A 218 37.81 -3.73 12.20
C ARG A 218 37.61 -3.86 10.70
N GLY A 219 37.92 -2.81 9.96
CA GLY A 219 37.74 -2.71 8.52
C GLY A 219 36.46 -2.00 8.10
N ASP A 220 35.50 -1.81 8.99
CA ASP A 220 34.29 -1.05 8.70
C ASP A 220 34.62 0.41 8.32
N ILE A 221 33.85 0.95 7.36
CA ILE A 221 33.89 2.37 7.04
C ILE A 221 32.76 3.04 7.82
N ALA A 222 33.15 3.87 8.79
CA ALA A 222 32.21 4.56 9.65
C ALA A 222 32.07 6.04 9.29
N ILE A 223 30.84 6.54 9.38
CA ILE A 223 30.51 7.96 9.31
C ILE A 223 30.21 8.43 10.72
N PHE A 224 30.97 9.38 11.22
CA PHE A 224 30.90 9.83 12.60
C PHE A 224 31.18 11.33 12.74
N LYS A 225 30.85 11.88 13.88
CA LYS A 225 31.19 13.25 14.23
C LYS A 225 32.66 13.32 14.64
N TRP A 226 33.37 14.30 14.09
CA TRP A 226 34.79 14.48 14.43
C TRP A 226 34.97 14.83 15.93
N PRO A 227 35.83 14.12 16.68
CA PRO A 227 35.93 14.32 18.13
C PRO A 227 36.37 15.75 18.54
N ASP A 228 37.26 16.38 17.80
CA ASP A 228 37.75 17.72 18.11
C ASP A 228 36.75 18.83 17.72
N ASP A 229 35.80 18.54 16.81
CA ASP A 229 34.72 19.46 16.41
C ASP A 229 33.50 18.68 15.90
N GLU A 230 32.55 18.39 16.79
CA GLU A 230 31.32 17.62 16.47
C GLU A 230 30.40 18.26 15.43
N SER A 231 30.65 19.50 15.00
CA SER A 231 29.90 20.12 13.91
C SER A 231 30.29 19.52 12.55
N GLN A 232 31.42 18.84 12.48
CA GLN A 232 31.94 18.20 11.26
C GLN A 232 31.73 16.70 11.28
N VAL A 233 31.38 16.15 10.11
CA VAL A 233 31.17 14.71 9.91
C VAL A 233 32.33 14.17 9.09
N TYR A 234 32.98 13.13 9.60
CA TYR A 234 34.08 12.44 8.97
C TYR A 234 33.70 11.04 8.54
N ILE A 235 34.43 10.54 7.56
CA ILE A 235 34.34 9.17 7.05
C ILE A 235 35.72 8.58 7.13
N LYS A 236 35.91 7.51 7.89
CA LYS A 236 37.19 6.81 8.06
C LYS A 236 36.96 5.32 8.21
N ARG A 237 38.01 4.55 8.08
CA ARG A 237 38.05 3.13 8.33
C ARG A 237 38.46 2.82 9.76
N ILE A 238 37.77 1.89 10.41
CA ILE A 238 38.10 1.38 11.74
C ILE A 238 39.33 0.47 11.62
N ILE A 239 40.41 0.82 12.32
CA ILE A 239 41.68 0.07 12.31
C ILE A 239 41.96 -0.54 13.68
N GLY A 240 41.88 0.23 14.75
CA GLY A 240 42.04 -0.28 16.12
C GLY A 240 40.72 -0.34 16.83
N LEU A 241 40.48 -1.46 17.54
CA LEU A 241 39.30 -1.69 18.37
C LEU A 241 39.59 -1.24 19.83
N PRO A 242 38.53 -1.04 20.66
CA PRO A 242 38.69 -0.71 22.07
C PRO A 242 39.68 -1.61 22.79
N GLY A 243 40.57 -1.01 23.60
CA GLY A 243 41.57 -1.73 24.39
C GLY A 243 42.81 -2.22 23.61
N GLU A 244 42.84 -2.10 22.29
CA GLU A 244 43.96 -2.58 21.48
C GLU A 244 45.12 -1.54 21.44
N THR A 245 46.32 -2.02 21.21
CA THR A 245 47.48 -1.17 20.89
C THR A 245 47.71 -1.14 19.40
N VAL A 246 47.70 0.05 18.83
CA VAL A 246 47.97 0.30 17.39
C VAL A 246 49.36 0.92 17.25
N GLU A 247 50.17 0.34 16.38
CA GLU A 247 51.48 0.87 16.02
C GLU A 247 51.65 0.88 14.49
N ILE A 248 52.19 1.93 13.96
CA ILE A 248 52.49 2.06 12.54
C ILE A 248 53.99 2.16 12.37
N ILE A 249 54.62 1.22 11.69
CA ILE A 249 56.03 1.19 11.40
C ILE A 249 56.23 1.16 9.88
N ASP A 250 56.94 2.14 9.36
CA ASP A 250 57.20 2.28 7.92
C ASP A 250 55.90 2.16 7.09
N GLY A 251 54.80 2.80 7.55
CA GLY A 251 53.49 2.82 6.90
C GLY A 251 52.66 1.58 7.09
N LYS A 252 53.14 0.52 7.74
CA LYS A 252 52.43 -0.74 8.00
C LYS A 252 51.85 -0.73 9.39
N VAL A 253 50.59 -1.13 9.50
CA VAL A 253 49.84 -1.18 10.79
C VAL A 253 50.09 -2.50 11.50
N TYR A 254 50.41 -2.43 12.78
CA TYR A 254 50.55 -3.56 13.68
C TYR A 254 49.57 -3.43 14.85
N ILE A 255 48.92 -4.53 15.24
CA ILE A 255 47.95 -4.58 16.32
C ILE A 255 48.47 -5.44 17.46
N ASN A 256 48.43 -4.91 18.69
CA ASN A 256 48.81 -5.62 19.92
C ASN A 256 50.22 -6.23 19.88
N GLY A 257 51.16 -5.51 19.22
CA GLY A 257 52.56 -5.97 19.12
C GLY A 257 52.73 -7.23 18.24
N SER A 258 51.85 -7.50 17.32
CA SER A 258 51.96 -8.59 16.35
C SER A 258 53.25 -8.49 15.53
N ASP A 259 53.90 -9.61 15.25
CA ASP A 259 55.05 -9.67 14.35
C ASP A 259 54.70 -9.52 12.86
N THR A 260 53.42 -9.62 12.53
CA THR A 260 52.90 -9.45 11.16
C THR A 260 52.01 -8.25 11.03
N PRO A 261 52.16 -7.44 9.99
CA PRO A 261 51.33 -6.29 9.78
C PRO A 261 49.87 -6.70 9.43
N LEU A 262 48.95 -5.80 9.75
CA LEU A 262 47.56 -5.93 9.34
C LEU A 262 47.50 -6.01 7.80
N LYS A 263 46.67 -6.95 7.31
CA LYS A 263 46.41 -7.10 5.88
C LYS A 263 45.46 -5.99 5.40
N GLU A 264 45.95 -5.11 4.57
CA GLU A 264 45.24 -3.92 4.11
C GLU A 264 45.10 -3.92 2.58
N ASP A 265 44.33 -4.89 2.05
CA ASP A 265 44.19 -5.09 0.61
C ASP A 265 43.41 -3.94 -0.08
N TYR A 266 42.74 -3.11 0.69
CA TYR A 266 41.97 -1.95 0.23
C TYR A 266 42.84 -0.71 -0.07
N LEU A 267 44.11 -0.72 0.33
CA LEU A 267 45.03 0.41 0.05
C LEU A 267 45.56 0.36 -1.39
N SER A 268 45.51 1.52 -2.06
CA SER A 268 46.14 1.70 -3.35
C SER A 268 47.68 1.65 -3.26
N ASP A 269 48.34 1.42 -4.37
CA ASP A 269 49.82 1.45 -4.42
C ASP A 269 50.35 2.81 -4.01
N GLU A 270 49.67 3.91 -4.34
CA GLU A 270 50.03 5.25 -3.92
C GLU A 270 49.91 5.45 -2.40
N ALA A 271 48.82 4.96 -1.79
CA ALA A 271 48.61 5.01 -0.34
C ALA A 271 49.69 4.21 0.42
N ARG A 272 50.22 3.13 -0.16
CA ARG A 272 51.29 2.30 0.40
C ARG A 272 52.66 2.99 0.40
N THR A 273 52.82 4.08 -0.30
CA THR A 273 54.08 4.86 -0.30
C THR A 273 54.25 5.72 0.95
N ASP A 274 53.20 5.90 1.76
CA ASP A 274 53.32 6.62 3.04
C ASP A 274 54.07 5.76 4.07
N VAL A 275 55.30 6.08 4.33
CA VAL A 275 56.21 5.38 5.26
C VAL A 275 56.28 6.01 6.66
N ARG A 276 55.35 6.92 6.99
CA ARG A 276 55.33 7.54 8.32
C ARG A 276 55.02 6.52 9.40
N SER A 277 55.72 6.63 10.54
CA SER A 277 55.51 5.82 11.71
C SER A 277 54.70 6.59 12.77
N PHE A 278 53.93 5.85 13.58
CA PHE A 278 53.09 6.39 14.64
C PHE A 278 52.92 5.36 15.76
N GLY A 279 52.84 5.81 17.01
CA GLY A 279 52.56 4.95 18.17
C GLY A 279 53.84 4.41 18.84
N PRO A 280 53.76 3.36 19.65
CA PRO A 280 52.51 2.62 19.95
C PRO A 280 51.47 3.48 20.69
N TYR A 281 50.19 3.31 20.34
CA TYR A 281 49.04 3.99 20.93
C TYR A 281 48.01 3.01 21.41
N GLN A 282 47.64 3.05 22.70
CA GLN A 282 46.62 2.22 23.28
C GLN A 282 45.25 2.89 23.05
N VAL A 283 44.37 2.23 22.35
CA VAL A 283 43.00 2.68 22.09
C VAL A 283 42.17 2.59 23.39
N PRO A 284 41.56 3.68 23.87
CA PRO A 284 40.68 3.60 25.06
C PRO A 284 39.49 2.62 24.86
N GLU A 285 38.94 2.12 25.98
CA GLU A 285 37.89 1.09 25.98
C GLU A 285 36.61 1.49 25.21
N ASP A 286 36.28 2.79 25.16
CA ASP A 286 35.10 3.29 24.47
C ASP A 286 35.43 3.98 23.13
N CYS A 287 36.63 3.75 22.60
CA CYS A 287 37.12 4.44 21.39
C CYS A 287 37.55 3.48 20.30
N TYR A 288 37.59 4.01 19.08
CA TYR A 288 38.14 3.33 17.91
C TYR A 288 39.24 4.14 17.28
N PHE A 289 40.32 3.48 16.86
CA PHE A 289 41.38 4.13 16.09
C PHE A 289 41.05 4.11 14.60
N MET A 290 40.90 5.28 14.01
CA MET A 290 40.36 5.47 12.67
C MET A 290 41.45 5.95 11.73
N LEU A 291 41.58 5.34 10.53
CA LEU A 291 42.46 5.81 9.47
C LEU A 291 41.69 6.08 8.18
N GLY A 292 42.18 7.05 7.42
CA GLY A 292 41.76 7.21 6.02
C GLY A 292 42.51 6.25 5.11
N ASP A 293 41.86 5.76 4.06
CA ASP A 293 42.52 4.89 3.09
C ASP A 293 43.57 5.62 2.28
N ASN A 294 43.42 6.94 2.03
CA ASN A 294 44.49 7.78 1.51
C ASN A 294 45.40 8.26 2.64
N ARG A 295 46.35 7.42 3.03
CA ARG A 295 47.23 7.60 4.19
C ARG A 295 48.03 8.91 4.20
N ALA A 296 48.44 9.37 3.02
CA ALA A 296 49.31 10.54 2.87
C ALA A 296 48.63 11.87 3.21
N VAL A 297 47.32 11.99 2.91
CA VAL A 297 46.55 13.24 3.07
C VAL A 297 45.47 13.20 4.14
N SER A 298 45.19 12.02 4.69
CA SER A 298 44.13 11.87 5.67
C SER A 298 44.47 12.54 6.99
N LYS A 299 43.53 13.37 7.47
CA LYS A 299 43.48 13.81 8.88
C LYS A 299 42.65 12.82 9.66
N ASP A 300 43.27 11.96 10.45
CA ASP A 300 42.64 10.84 11.15
C ASP A 300 43.21 10.72 12.58
N SER A 301 43.00 9.61 13.27
CA SER A 301 43.36 9.41 14.68
C SER A 301 44.83 9.63 14.98
N ARG A 302 45.70 9.67 13.99
CA ARG A 302 47.12 10.03 14.16
C ARG A 302 47.32 11.50 14.54
N TYR A 303 46.31 12.36 14.33
CA TYR A 303 46.42 13.82 14.46
C TYR A 303 45.38 14.45 15.37
N TRP A 304 44.39 13.65 15.88
CA TRP A 304 43.37 14.17 16.77
C TRP A 304 43.88 14.31 18.20
N HIS A 305 43.27 15.22 18.94
CA HIS A 305 43.67 15.54 20.32
C HIS A 305 42.77 14.90 21.37
N ASN A 306 41.58 14.46 20.98
CA ASN A 306 40.56 13.81 21.84
C ASN A 306 40.31 12.37 21.43
#